data_bfcdaadc490134cadc466c4baee21c53
#
_entry.id   bfcdaadc490134cadc466c4baee21c53
#
_cell.length_a   1.000
_cell.length_b   1.000
_cell.length_c   1.000
_cell.angle_alpha   90.00
_cell.angle_beta   90.00
_cell.angle_gamma   90.00
#
_symmetry.space_group_name_H-M   'P 1'
#
loop_
_entity.id
_entity.type
_entity.pdbx_description
1 polymer ?
#
loop_
_entity_poly.entity_id
_entity_poly.type
_entity_poly.pdbx_seq_one_letter_code
_entity_poly.pdbx_strand_id
1 'polypeptide(L)'
;MSKEGINTNSIEKAKGELLKLCEQPELFPRDDFPVPPAGQSELFFHVYEDPIQEYSLYVYSALCGKAYRPHNHGNSWAIIAAIEGAEKHSLYKQTGYSSANWIADIIVQPGTAVSLLPGGIHAIESVGNSPLLHLHFYGKSFEIQGERVEFDKKTGRSYHLTLDDNNLSYIIDARF
;
A
#
# COMPACT_ATOMS: atom_id res chain seq x y z
N MET A 1 4.31 -17.09 -7.49
CA MET A 1 3.34 -17.24 -6.38
C MET A 1 2.29 -18.34 -6.62
N SER A 2 1.88 -18.61 -7.85
CA SER A 2 0.80 -19.56 -8.18
C SER A 2 1.03 -21.03 -7.79
N LYS A 3 2.27 -21.48 -7.60
CA LYS A 3 2.59 -22.88 -7.25
C LYS A 3 2.68 -23.16 -5.75
N GLU A 4 2.92 -22.15 -4.92
CA GLU A 4 3.13 -22.27 -3.46
C GLU A 4 1.97 -21.72 -2.63
N GLY A 5 0.97 -21.11 -3.28
CA GLY A 5 -0.10 -20.37 -2.61
C GLY A 5 0.39 -19.10 -1.91
N ILE A 6 -0.55 -18.36 -1.32
CA ILE A 6 -0.27 -17.13 -0.60
C ILE A 6 0.07 -17.48 0.85
N ASN A 7 1.32 -17.32 1.23
CA ASN A 7 1.84 -17.55 2.57
C ASN A 7 3.02 -16.61 2.85
N THR A 8 3.48 -16.58 4.09
CA THR A 8 4.58 -15.71 4.51
C THR A 8 5.83 -15.86 3.63
N ASN A 9 6.21 -17.09 3.27
CA ASN A 9 7.41 -17.32 2.48
C ASN A 9 7.29 -16.78 1.05
N SER A 10 6.14 -16.99 0.39
CA SER A 10 5.91 -16.48 -0.97
C SER A 10 5.84 -14.94 -1.01
N ILE A 11 5.26 -14.30 0.01
CA ILE A 11 5.20 -12.85 0.14
C ILE A 11 6.57 -12.24 0.43
N GLU A 12 7.39 -12.87 1.30
CA GLU A 12 8.74 -12.38 1.56
C GLU A 12 9.65 -12.49 0.33
N LYS A 13 9.50 -13.53 -0.49
CA LYS A 13 10.18 -13.61 -1.79
C LYS A 13 9.76 -12.46 -2.71
N ALA A 14 8.45 -12.21 -2.85
CA ALA A 14 7.94 -11.11 -3.67
C ALA A 14 8.40 -9.74 -3.16
N LYS A 15 8.47 -9.55 -1.84
CA LYS A 15 9.02 -8.34 -1.21
C LYS A 15 10.49 -8.14 -1.61
N GLY A 16 11.30 -9.21 -1.62
CA GLY A 16 12.68 -9.15 -2.09
C GLY A 16 12.80 -8.72 -3.55
N GLU A 17 11.93 -9.18 -4.43
CA GLU A 17 11.92 -8.76 -5.84
C GLU A 17 11.45 -7.30 -6.00
N LEU A 18 10.45 -6.87 -5.23
CA LEU A 18 10.00 -5.48 -5.24
C LEU A 18 11.10 -4.52 -4.76
N LEU A 19 11.88 -4.89 -3.74
CA LEU A 19 13.03 -4.10 -3.30
C LEU A 19 14.09 -3.94 -4.38
N LYS A 20 14.40 -5.00 -5.15
CA LYS A 20 15.31 -4.90 -6.30
C LYS A 20 14.79 -3.95 -7.39
N LEU A 21 13.46 -3.90 -7.57
CA LEU A 21 12.85 -2.96 -8.49
C LEU A 21 13.00 -1.51 -7.99
N CYS A 22 12.87 -1.28 -6.68
CA CYS A 22 13.11 0.04 -6.07
C CYS A 22 14.58 0.51 -6.19
N GLU A 23 15.54 -0.40 -6.37
CA GLU A 23 16.95 -0.07 -6.60
C GLU A 23 17.22 0.46 -8.02
N GLN A 24 16.20 0.56 -8.88
CA GLN A 24 16.24 1.06 -10.24
C GLN A 24 15.37 2.33 -10.37
N PRO A 25 15.73 3.44 -9.68
CA PRO A 25 14.90 4.64 -9.63
C PRO A 25 14.69 5.30 -11.00
N GLU A 26 15.55 5.01 -11.98
CA GLU A 26 15.43 5.46 -13.36
C GLU A 26 14.18 4.91 -14.08
N LEU A 27 13.58 3.81 -13.59
CA LEU A 27 12.33 3.29 -14.08
C LEU A 27 11.10 4.08 -13.57
N PHE A 28 11.31 4.92 -12.56
CA PHE A 28 10.25 5.70 -11.89
C PHE A 28 10.61 7.20 -11.83
N PRO A 29 10.89 7.84 -12.99
CA PRO A 29 11.28 9.25 -12.99
C PRO A 29 10.12 10.15 -12.52
N ARG A 30 10.46 11.24 -11.82
CA ARG A 30 9.47 12.21 -11.35
C ARG A 30 8.71 12.93 -12.45
N ASP A 31 9.21 12.92 -13.68
CA ASP A 31 8.50 13.46 -14.85
C ASP A 31 7.26 12.62 -15.20
N ASP A 32 7.33 11.29 -15.01
CA ASP A 32 6.20 10.38 -15.22
C ASP A 32 5.35 10.20 -13.95
N PHE A 33 5.97 10.32 -12.78
CA PHE A 33 5.33 10.16 -11.45
C PHE A 33 5.49 11.42 -10.60
N PRO A 34 4.89 12.55 -10.99
CA PRO A 34 5.11 13.84 -10.35
C PRO A 34 4.63 13.88 -8.91
N VAL A 35 5.19 14.82 -8.16
CA VAL A 35 4.63 15.22 -6.86
C VAL A 35 3.22 15.75 -7.09
N PRO A 36 2.23 15.41 -6.25
CA PRO A 36 0.86 15.86 -6.41
C PRO A 36 0.76 17.39 -6.56
N PRO A 37 -0.05 17.90 -7.50
CA PRO A 37 -0.25 19.33 -7.71
C PRO A 37 -1.02 19.96 -6.53
N ALA A 38 -1.02 21.29 -6.49
CA ALA A 38 -1.76 22.04 -5.47
C ALA A 38 -3.23 21.62 -5.42
N GLY A 39 -3.72 21.32 -4.22
CA GLY A 39 -5.09 20.83 -3.98
C GLY A 39 -5.24 19.32 -3.96
N GLN A 40 -4.21 18.57 -4.36
CA GLN A 40 -4.13 17.11 -4.20
C GLN A 40 -3.01 16.78 -3.21
N SER A 41 -3.18 15.72 -2.47
CA SER A 41 -2.18 15.27 -1.49
C SER A 41 -1.50 13.97 -1.89
N GLU A 42 -2.06 13.25 -2.85
CA GLU A 42 -1.58 11.96 -3.33
C GLU A 42 -2.08 11.64 -4.73
N LEU A 43 -1.33 10.77 -5.41
CA LEU A 43 -1.66 10.17 -6.71
C LEU A 43 -1.26 8.70 -6.67
N PHE A 44 -2.11 7.84 -7.24
CA PHE A 44 -1.79 6.45 -7.52
C PHE A 44 -1.77 6.25 -9.04
N PHE A 45 -0.67 5.72 -9.54
CA PHE A 45 -0.51 5.34 -10.95
C PHE A 45 -0.59 3.82 -11.04
N HIS A 46 -1.62 3.29 -11.67
CA HIS A 46 -1.77 1.86 -11.93
C HIS A 46 -0.89 1.49 -13.12
N VAL A 47 0.29 0.91 -12.88
CA VAL A 47 1.32 0.69 -13.89
C VAL A 47 1.35 -0.73 -14.43
N TYR A 48 0.83 -1.69 -13.69
CA TYR A 48 0.80 -3.10 -14.14
C TYR A 48 -0.35 -3.87 -13.49
N GLU A 49 -0.97 -4.75 -14.26
CA GLU A 49 -1.90 -5.75 -13.78
C GLU A 49 -1.64 -7.09 -14.48
N ASP A 50 -1.50 -8.16 -13.69
CA ASP A 50 -1.36 -9.51 -14.23
C ASP A 50 -2.74 -10.03 -14.67
N PRO A 51 -2.93 -10.37 -15.96
CA PRO A 51 -4.25 -10.73 -16.49
C PRO A 51 -4.76 -12.10 -16.03
N ILE A 52 -3.89 -12.91 -15.38
CA ILE A 52 -4.23 -14.27 -14.92
C ILE A 52 -4.32 -14.32 -13.39
N GLN A 53 -3.37 -13.68 -12.71
CA GLN A 53 -3.24 -13.74 -11.25
C GLN A 53 -3.83 -12.50 -10.56
N GLU A 54 -4.31 -11.52 -11.32
CA GLU A 54 -4.91 -10.27 -10.84
C GLU A 54 -3.96 -9.39 -9.97
N TYR A 55 -2.64 -9.69 -9.97
CA TYR A 55 -1.66 -8.89 -9.24
C TYR A 55 -1.53 -7.50 -9.86
N SER A 56 -1.56 -6.49 -9.02
CA SER A 56 -1.52 -5.11 -9.48
C SER A 56 -0.38 -4.34 -8.81
N LEU A 57 0.37 -3.60 -9.63
CA LEU A 57 1.43 -2.69 -9.19
C LEU A 57 1.00 -1.25 -9.40
N TYR A 58 1.15 -0.47 -8.35
CA TYR A 58 0.91 0.98 -8.36
C TYR A 58 2.19 1.71 -7.97
N VAL A 59 2.43 2.86 -8.60
CA VAL A 59 3.34 3.88 -8.10
C VAL A 59 2.52 4.87 -7.28
N TYR A 60 2.88 5.04 -6.04
CA TYR A 60 2.27 6.00 -5.12
C TYR A 60 3.16 7.22 -4.98
N SER A 61 2.65 8.38 -5.33
CA SER A 61 3.28 9.68 -5.13
C SER A 61 2.46 10.53 -4.16
N ALA A 62 3.07 11.05 -3.11
CA ALA A 62 2.35 11.83 -2.12
C ALA A 62 3.18 12.97 -1.53
N LEU A 63 2.47 13.96 -0.99
CA LEU A 63 3.06 14.98 -0.13
C LEU A 63 3.31 14.38 1.28
N CYS A 64 4.28 14.94 1.99
CA CYS A 64 4.45 14.65 3.42
C CYS A 64 3.23 15.11 4.25
N GLY A 65 3.11 14.60 5.48
CA GLY A 65 2.00 14.95 6.38
C GLY A 65 0.75 14.07 6.23
N LYS A 66 0.79 13.04 5.36
CA LYS A 66 -0.30 12.06 5.23
C LYS A 66 -0.31 11.07 6.39
N ALA A 67 -1.51 10.75 6.85
CA ALA A 67 -1.75 9.70 7.82
C ALA A 67 -3.05 8.93 7.50
N TYR A 68 -2.96 7.62 7.54
CA TYR A 68 -4.10 6.73 7.34
C TYR A 68 -4.41 5.98 8.63
N ARG A 69 -5.69 5.80 8.89
CA ARG A 69 -6.16 4.97 10.00
C ARG A 69 -5.75 3.51 9.81
N PRO A 70 -5.75 2.70 10.89
CA PRO A 70 -5.59 1.27 10.76
C PRO A 70 -6.64 0.70 9.80
N HIS A 71 -6.18 0.00 8.76
CA HIS A 71 -7.03 -0.60 7.74
C HIS A 71 -6.42 -1.88 7.20
N ASN A 72 -7.24 -2.71 6.56
CA ASN A 72 -6.81 -3.86 5.78
C ASN A 72 -7.02 -3.62 4.27
N HIS A 73 -6.66 -4.60 3.46
CA HIS A 73 -6.80 -4.58 2.01
C HIS A 73 -7.83 -5.61 1.52
N GLY A 74 -8.91 -5.82 2.29
CA GLY A 74 -9.92 -6.83 1.96
C GLY A 74 -9.30 -8.21 1.84
N ASN A 75 -9.57 -8.87 0.72
CA ASN A 75 -9.04 -10.21 0.40
C ASN A 75 -7.68 -10.18 -0.31
N SER A 76 -7.02 -9.02 -0.35
CA SER A 76 -5.71 -8.85 -0.98
C SER A 76 -4.59 -8.89 0.06
N TRP A 77 -3.44 -9.42 -0.33
CA TRP A 77 -2.18 -9.13 0.34
C TRP A 77 -1.61 -7.82 -0.21
N ALA A 78 -0.67 -7.20 0.52
CA ALA A 78 -0.01 -5.97 0.12
C ALA A 78 1.48 -6.03 0.43
N ILE A 79 2.30 -5.44 -0.45
CA ILE A 79 3.72 -5.14 -0.20
C ILE A 79 3.93 -3.68 -0.58
N ILE A 80 4.51 -2.90 0.32
CA ILE A 80 4.83 -1.50 0.11
C ILE A 80 6.33 -1.31 0.29
N ALA A 81 6.99 -0.72 -0.71
CA ALA A 81 8.42 -0.45 -0.72
C ALA A 81 8.69 1.00 -1.16
N ALA A 82 9.69 1.64 -0.56
CA ALA A 82 10.01 3.03 -0.84
C ALA A 82 11.10 3.18 -1.89
N ILE A 83 10.90 4.11 -2.84
CA ILE A 83 11.92 4.67 -3.73
C ILE A 83 12.42 5.99 -3.13
N GLU A 84 11.51 6.87 -2.68
CA GLU A 84 11.82 8.15 -2.03
C GLU A 84 10.93 8.39 -0.83
N GLY A 85 11.46 9.14 0.16
CA GLY A 85 10.74 9.48 1.38
C GLY A 85 10.62 8.30 2.34
N ALA A 86 9.86 8.50 3.41
CA ALA A 86 9.68 7.47 4.43
C ALA A 86 8.27 7.48 5.01
N GLU A 87 7.77 6.30 5.34
CA GLU A 87 6.51 6.09 6.06
C GLU A 87 6.71 5.15 7.25
N LYS A 88 6.04 5.46 8.33
CA LYS A 88 5.87 4.54 9.46
C LYS A 88 4.60 3.72 9.24
N HIS A 89 4.77 2.41 9.17
CA HIS A 89 3.68 1.45 9.15
C HIS A 89 3.50 0.85 10.54
N SER A 90 2.45 1.25 11.24
CA SER A 90 2.06 0.63 12.51
C SER A 90 1.22 -0.60 12.23
N LEU A 91 1.70 -1.78 12.62
CA LEU A 91 1.04 -3.07 12.40
C LEU A 91 0.09 -3.40 13.56
N TYR A 92 -1.05 -4.00 13.23
CA TYR A 92 -2.08 -4.39 14.20
C TYR A 92 -2.50 -5.84 14.02
N LYS A 93 -2.87 -6.48 15.13
CA LYS A 93 -3.52 -7.78 15.15
C LYS A 93 -4.99 -7.60 15.52
N GLN A 94 -5.87 -8.13 14.70
CA GLN A 94 -7.29 -8.17 15.03
C GLN A 94 -7.52 -9.05 16.28
N THR A 95 -8.25 -8.53 17.25
CA THR A 95 -8.52 -9.18 18.54
C THR A 95 -10.01 -9.42 18.78
N GLY A 96 -10.86 -8.92 17.89
CA GLY A 96 -12.31 -9.09 17.91
C GLY A 96 -12.92 -8.58 16.62
N TYR A 97 -14.25 -8.63 16.51
CA TYR A 97 -14.96 -8.20 15.30
C TYR A 97 -14.67 -6.73 14.93
N SER A 98 -14.54 -5.86 15.92
CA SER A 98 -14.32 -4.42 15.72
C SER A 98 -13.09 -3.87 16.44
N SER A 99 -12.15 -4.73 16.84
CA SER A 99 -10.98 -4.31 17.61
C SER A 99 -9.68 -4.87 17.03
N ALA A 100 -8.64 -4.04 17.05
CA ALA A 100 -7.29 -4.39 16.66
C ALA A 100 -6.28 -3.78 17.63
N ASN A 101 -5.30 -4.56 18.05
CA ASN A 101 -4.23 -4.13 18.94
C ASN A 101 -2.94 -3.89 18.16
N TRP A 102 -2.25 -2.82 18.50
CA TRP A 102 -0.92 -2.55 17.96
C TRP A 102 0.08 -3.68 18.29
N ILE A 103 0.95 -3.99 17.34
CA ILE A 103 1.99 -5.03 17.46
C ILE A 103 3.37 -4.40 17.38
N ALA A 104 3.64 -3.65 16.30
CA ALA A 104 4.97 -3.13 15.97
C ALA A 104 4.88 -1.97 14.99
N ASP A 105 5.95 -1.17 14.92
CA ASP A 105 6.14 -0.18 13.88
C ASP A 105 7.29 -0.61 12.96
N ILE A 106 7.11 -0.38 11.66
CA ILE A 106 8.12 -0.59 10.62
C ILE A 106 8.28 0.74 9.89
N ILE A 107 9.52 1.20 9.73
CA ILE A 107 9.82 2.34 8.86
C ILE A 107 10.10 1.80 7.45
N VAL A 108 9.26 2.20 6.51
CA VAL A 108 9.44 1.96 5.09
C VAL A 108 10.12 3.18 4.48
N GLN A 109 11.36 3.01 4.08
CA GLN A 109 12.23 4.01 3.47
C GLN A 109 13.07 3.33 2.40
N PRO A 110 13.84 4.03 1.54
CA PRO A 110 14.68 3.38 0.53
C PRO A 110 15.50 2.22 1.10
N GLY A 111 15.38 1.04 0.47
CA GLY A 111 15.98 -0.21 0.92
C GLY A 111 15.14 -1.03 1.90
N THR A 112 13.95 -0.57 2.31
CA THR A 112 13.04 -1.32 3.20
C THR A 112 11.63 -1.43 2.63
N ALA A 113 10.91 -2.46 3.08
CA ALA A 113 9.52 -2.70 2.69
C ALA A 113 8.74 -3.37 3.80
N VAL A 114 7.43 -3.19 3.80
CA VAL A 114 6.48 -3.93 4.63
C VAL A 114 5.67 -4.88 3.76
N SER A 115 5.33 -6.04 4.31
CA SER A 115 4.45 -7.03 3.68
C SER A 115 3.30 -7.40 4.61
N LEU A 116 2.12 -7.56 4.05
CA LEU A 116 0.88 -7.89 4.73
C LEU A 116 0.20 -9.05 4.02
N LEU A 117 -0.15 -10.10 4.76
CA LEU A 117 -1.05 -11.15 4.29
C LEU A 117 -2.49 -10.63 4.15
N PRO A 118 -3.38 -11.32 3.42
CA PRO A 118 -4.81 -10.98 3.42
C PRO A 118 -5.34 -10.82 4.86
N GLY A 119 -6.10 -9.75 5.10
CA GLY A 119 -6.57 -9.40 6.43
C GLY A 119 -5.54 -8.74 7.36
N GLY A 120 -4.28 -8.58 6.92
CA GLY A 120 -3.27 -7.82 7.65
C GLY A 120 -3.69 -6.36 7.81
N ILE A 121 -3.53 -5.82 9.03
CA ILE A 121 -3.98 -4.46 9.38
C ILE A 121 -2.77 -3.60 9.64
N HIS A 122 -2.72 -2.44 8.98
CA HIS A 122 -1.74 -1.41 9.26
C HIS A 122 -2.33 0.00 9.27
N ALA A 123 -1.69 0.92 9.98
CA ALA A 123 -1.84 2.36 9.84
C ALA A 123 -0.57 2.93 9.23
N ILE A 124 -0.68 4.02 8.48
CA ILE A 124 0.43 4.65 7.80
C ILE A 124 0.54 6.10 8.27
N GLU A 125 1.76 6.58 8.43
CA GLU A 125 2.07 7.98 8.74
C GLU A 125 3.37 8.35 8.03
N SER A 126 3.36 9.41 7.23
CA SER A 126 4.59 9.91 6.60
C SER A 126 5.60 10.39 7.64
N VAL A 127 6.89 10.17 7.40
CA VAL A 127 7.99 10.53 8.27
C VAL A 127 8.89 11.54 7.56
N GLY A 128 9.23 12.62 8.25
CA GLY A 128 10.05 13.69 7.67
C GLY A 128 9.24 14.66 6.80
N ASN A 129 9.94 15.40 5.94
CA ASN A 129 9.37 16.48 5.13
C ASN A 129 9.52 16.27 3.62
N SER A 130 10.09 15.15 3.21
CA SER A 130 10.26 14.83 1.78
C SER A 130 8.98 14.26 1.19
N PRO A 131 8.68 14.56 -0.08
CA PRO A 131 7.63 13.85 -0.81
C PRO A 131 7.92 12.34 -0.86
N LEU A 132 6.86 11.58 -1.02
CA LEU A 132 6.91 10.13 -1.10
C LEU A 132 6.87 9.67 -2.56
N LEU A 133 7.63 8.62 -2.88
CA LEU A 133 7.49 7.83 -4.08
C LEU A 133 7.69 6.38 -3.69
N HIS A 134 6.60 5.62 -3.67
CA HIS A 134 6.59 4.24 -3.19
C HIS A 134 5.98 3.32 -4.24
N LEU A 135 6.39 2.05 -4.22
CA LEU A 135 5.72 0.98 -4.96
C LEU A 135 4.75 0.26 -4.05
N HIS A 136 3.51 0.14 -4.49
CA HIS A 136 2.46 -0.63 -3.83
C HIS A 136 2.10 -1.82 -4.70
N PHE A 137 2.43 -3.03 -4.25
CA PHE A 137 2.15 -4.27 -4.95
C PHE A 137 1.10 -5.06 -4.20
N TYR A 138 -0.01 -5.34 -4.88
CA TYR A 138 -1.19 -5.98 -4.31
C TYR A 138 -1.50 -7.31 -4.98
N GLY A 139 -2.11 -8.21 -4.24
CA GLY A 139 -2.65 -9.46 -4.76
C GLY A 139 -3.87 -9.28 -5.63
N LYS A 140 -4.50 -8.10 -5.57
CA LYS A 140 -5.67 -7.71 -6.38
C LYS A 140 -5.67 -6.20 -6.57
N SER A 141 -6.17 -5.74 -7.72
CA SER A 141 -6.37 -4.32 -7.97
C SER A 141 -7.41 -3.72 -7.00
N PHE A 142 -7.40 -2.40 -6.84
CA PHE A 142 -8.29 -1.72 -5.90
C PHE A 142 -9.77 -2.03 -6.16
N GLU A 143 -10.15 -2.22 -7.43
CA GLU A 143 -11.52 -2.47 -7.87
C GLU A 143 -12.04 -3.83 -7.42
N ILE A 144 -11.14 -4.81 -7.23
CA ILE A 144 -11.51 -6.21 -6.92
C ILE A 144 -10.99 -6.72 -5.56
N GLN A 145 -10.41 -5.85 -4.73
CA GLN A 145 -9.97 -6.22 -3.37
C GLN A 145 -11.12 -6.62 -2.45
N GLY A 146 -12.35 -6.24 -2.81
CA GLY A 146 -13.51 -6.46 -1.97
C GLY A 146 -13.60 -5.44 -0.83
N GLU A 147 -14.39 -5.77 0.18
CA GLU A 147 -14.68 -4.89 1.29
C GLU A 147 -13.44 -4.69 2.17
N ARG A 148 -13.05 -3.43 2.36
CA ARG A 148 -11.96 -3.04 3.26
C ARG A 148 -12.55 -2.61 4.61
N VAL A 149 -11.78 -2.79 5.67
CA VAL A 149 -12.17 -2.39 7.02
C VAL A 149 -11.17 -1.37 7.54
N GLU A 150 -11.68 -0.22 7.97
CA GLU A 150 -10.92 0.74 8.77
C GLU A 150 -11.28 0.64 10.25
N PHE A 151 -10.31 0.90 11.11
CA PHE A 151 -10.49 0.91 12.56
C PHE A 151 -10.23 2.32 13.11
N ASP A 152 -11.15 2.82 13.90
CA ASP A 152 -10.94 4.05 14.64
C ASP A 152 -10.10 3.77 15.90
N LYS A 153 -8.93 4.40 16.00
CA LYS A 153 -7.99 4.20 17.11
C LYS A 153 -8.56 4.61 18.48
N LYS A 154 -9.50 5.56 18.51
CA LYS A 154 -10.04 6.12 19.76
C LYS A 154 -11.22 5.32 20.28
N THR A 155 -12.09 4.89 19.39
CA THR A 155 -13.35 4.21 19.74
C THR A 155 -13.26 2.70 19.59
N GLY A 156 -12.23 2.18 18.92
CA GLY A 156 -12.09 0.77 18.54
C GLY A 156 -13.13 0.29 17.53
N ARG A 157 -13.94 1.21 16.96
CA ARG A 157 -14.97 0.84 15.98
C ARG A 157 -14.36 0.56 14.64
N SER A 158 -14.86 -0.45 13.96
CA SER A 158 -14.55 -0.72 12.56
C SER A 158 -15.60 -0.10 11.64
N TYR A 159 -15.14 0.35 10.48
CA TYR A 159 -15.96 0.87 9.39
C TYR A 159 -15.63 0.07 8.15
N HIS A 160 -16.66 -0.39 7.45
CA HIS A 160 -16.50 -1.02 6.16
C HIS A 160 -16.39 0.06 5.08
N LEU A 161 -15.34 -0.03 4.26
CA LEU A 161 -15.12 0.85 3.13
C LEU A 161 -15.25 0.05 1.85
N THR A 162 -16.23 0.43 1.04
CA THR A 162 -16.25 0.03 -0.36
C THR A 162 -15.52 1.11 -1.15
N LEU A 163 -14.53 0.73 -1.94
CA LEU A 163 -13.90 1.63 -2.87
C LEU A 163 -14.87 1.83 -4.05
N ASP A 164 -15.42 3.02 -4.16
CA ASP A 164 -16.27 3.45 -5.25
C ASP A 164 -15.54 4.46 -6.16
N ASP A 165 -16.15 4.86 -7.27
CA ASP A 165 -15.55 5.80 -8.22
C ASP A 165 -15.11 7.12 -7.56
N ASN A 166 -15.75 7.55 -6.49
CA ASN A 166 -15.37 8.77 -5.76
C ASN A 166 -14.08 8.57 -4.96
N ASN A 167 -13.87 7.37 -4.40
CA ASN A 167 -12.66 7.00 -3.66
C ASN A 167 -11.49 6.64 -4.59
N LEU A 168 -11.77 6.30 -5.86
CA LEU A 168 -10.78 5.90 -6.85
C LEU A 168 -10.39 7.05 -7.81
N SER A 169 -10.97 8.24 -7.66
CA SER A 169 -10.75 9.39 -8.55
C SER A 169 -9.31 9.89 -8.63
N TYR A 170 -8.45 9.47 -7.70
CA TYR A 170 -7.02 9.79 -7.67
C TYR A 170 -6.14 8.70 -8.32
N ILE A 171 -6.75 7.62 -8.86
CA ILE A 171 -6.01 6.57 -9.56
C ILE A 171 -5.89 6.93 -11.03
N ILE A 172 -4.67 6.94 -11.52
CA ILE A 172 -4.32 7.21 -12.91
C ILE A 172 -3.97 5.88 -13.58
N ASP A 173 -4.68 5.52 -14.64
CA ASP A 173 -4.30 4.34 -15.44
C ASP A 173 -3.06 4.68 -16.26
N ALA A 174 -1.95 4.06 -15.92
CA ALA A 174 -0.64 4.22 -16.54
C ALA A 174 -0.05 2.84 -16.95
N ARG A 175 -0.91 1.83 -17.18
CA ARG A 175 -0.50 0.50 -17.60
C ARG A 175 0.10 0.54 -19.01
N PHE A 176 1.19 -0.21 -19.21
CA PHE A 176 1.92 -0.35 -20.47
C PHE A 176 1.52 -1.60 -21.22
#